data_6f881859b437b45d42905db134447a9f
#
_entry.id   6f881859b437b45d42905db134447a9f
#
_cell.length_a   1.000
_cell.length_b   1.000
_cell.length_c   1.000
_cell.angle_alpha   90.00
_cell.angle_beta   90.00
_cell.angle_gamma   90.00
#
_symmetry.space_group_name_H-M   'P 1'
#
loop_
_entity.id
_entity.type
_entity.pdbx_description
1 polymer ?
#
loop_
_entity_poly.entity_id
_entity_poly.type
_entity_poly.pdbx_seq_one_letter_code
_entity_poly.pdbx_strand_id
1 'polypeptide(L)'
;PSCIAYNNNQVYVGQGAKMLKSKLQPDQNIWFSFKMNLGKDNGPEFTRTELKEGNPLGKIENTLDATKLFFKKLKTEIDNYIQEQNLPRQLFYSVSIPASFEANQRADLKKALEFANIPINETLFIDEPNAAFLSYLVQANNNGFNNYNIPVDSPLHILVFDFGAGTCDISIIEIGKKAGKLYSKNIAISQFEQLGGDDIDRAIVKEILLPQLAKQNNISVEEIRENNYKKILLPKLQAVAEQLKIKVCKAVASNKVGQELPNLINSTERINFLQTIDFILPKQVMKFENPSISPKEFTDIMKKFTSETLAFNFQDDVESLKSIFTVINSALLKANIEKGDIDLVLLIGGSSYNPYIQTALYRHFDNSDIEIPQDLQSHVSNGTAINSFMANGLGVDIIKPIVSEPVFIILQNEVRKTVVYEGTEIPCKEILIEDLRPQRNDQKEIEIPICVSTKDKILTILKLKSEKGFSTTDKITLKCNISHDKLITFRAFIQNLEISTEPLNPFAN
;
A
#
# COMPACT_ATOMS: atom_id res chain seq x y z
N PRO A 1 10.78 2.67 -6.26
CA PRO A 1 10.95 1.60 -5.27
C PRO A 1 11.45 2.15 -3.93
N SER A 2 10.85 1.69 -2.79
CA SER A 2 11.32 2.01 -1.44
C SER A 2 12.60 1.21 -1.14
N CYS A 3 13.72 1.72 -1.64
CA CYS A 3 15.03 1.08 -1.55
C CYS A 3 16.12 2.13 -1.32
N ILE A 4 17.04 1.85 -0.42
CA ILE A 4 18.24 2.66 -0.12
C ILE A 4 19.43 1.73 -0.18
N ALA A 5 20.50 2.17 -0.82
CA ALA A 5 21.77 1.45 -0.86
C ALA A 5 22.94 2.40 -0.61
N TYR A 6 23.97 1.86 0.04
CA TYR A 6 25.26 2.52 0.19
C TYR A 6 26.34 1.69 -0.51
N ASN A 7 26.97 2.27 -1.51
CA ASN A 7 28.00 1.62 -2.27
C ASN A 7 29.02 2.65 -2.78
N ASN A 8 30.32 2.32 -2.70
CA ASN A 8 31.41 3.19 -3.16
C ASN A 8 31.32 4.63 -2.62
N ASN A 9 31.05 4.78 -1.32
CA ASN A 9 30.91 6.08 -0.65
C ASN A 9 29.74 6.95 -1.15
N GLN A 10 28.76 6.35 -1.84
CA GLN A 10 27.59 7.04 -2.36
C GLN A 10 26.30 6.40 -1.85
N VAL A 11 25.29 7.23 -1.64
CA VAL A 11 23.93 6.84 -1.28
C VAL A 11 23.07 6.82 -2.51
N TYR A 12 22.45 5.69 -2.78
CA TYR A 12 21.49 5.49 -3.85
C TYR A 12 20.10 5.31 -3.27
N VAL A 13 19.08 5.83 -3.94
CA VAL A 13 17.67 5.60 -3.60
C VAL A 13 16.88 5.13 -4.81
N GLY A 14 15.72 4.55 -4.57
CA GLY A 14 14.81 4.14 -5.63
C GLY A 14 15.41 3.11 -6.58
N GLN A 15 15.32 3.34 -7.88
CA GLN A 15 15.77 2.41 -8.90
C GLN A 15 17.28 2.17 -8.87
N GLY A 16 18.09 3.20 -8.63
CA GLY A 16 19.53 3.08 -8.50
C GLY A 16 19.95 2.14 -7.37
N ALA A 17 19.28 2.23 -6.22
CA ALA A 17 19.50 1.32 -5.11
C ALA A 17 19.03 -0.11 -5.45
N LYS A 18 17.86 -0.25 -6.09
CA LYS A 18 17.28 -1.54 -6.48
C LYS A 18 18.22 -2.34 -7.39
N MET A 19 18.93 -1.71 -8.31
CA MET A 19 19.91 -2.37 -9.20
C MET A 19 21.09 -2.98 -8.45
N LEU A 20 21.35 -2.54 -7.23
CA LEU A 20 22.43 -3.06 -6.37
C LEU A 20 21.98 -4.23 -5.49
N LYS A 21 20.68 -4.60 -5.50
CA LYS A 21 20.08 -5.62 -4.62
C LYS A 21 20.79 -6.99 -4.72
N SER A 22 21.28 -7.38 -5.90
CA SER A 22 22.01 -8.64 -6.11
C SER A 22 23.47 -8.61 -5.64
N LYS A 23 24.04 -7.42 -5.45
CA LYS A 23 25.47 -7.22 -5.16
C LYS A 23 25.75 -6.89 -3.71
N LEU A 24 24.81 -6.25 -3.03
CA LEU A 24 24.97 -5.75 -1.66
C LEU A 24 24.32 -6.69 -0.66
N GLN A 25 24.72 -6.57 0.60
CA GLN A 25 24.18 -7.37 1.68
C GLN A 25 22.98 -6.66 2.31
N PRO A 26 21.80 -7.32 2.37
CA PRO A 26 20.62 -6.78 3.04
C PRO A 26 20.93 -6.39 4.48
N ASP A 27 20.28 -5.33 4.94
CA ASP A 27 20.40 -4.76 6.27
C ASP A 27 21.83 -4.34 6.71
N GLN A 28 22.77 -4.33 5.79
CA GLN A 28 24.12 -3.78 6.03
C GLN A 28 24.45 -2.63 5.07
N ASN A 29 24.21 -2.84 3.78
CA ASN A 29 24.51 -1.86 2.74
C ASN A 29 23.29 -1.57 1.86
N ILE A 30 22.21 -2.33 1.96
CA ILE A 30 20.97 -2.13 1.24
C ILE A 30 19.75 -2.45 2.10
N TRP A 31 18.76 -1.56 2.04
CA TRP A 31 17.46 -1.67 2.72
C TRP A 31 16.37 -1.52 1.68
N PHE A 32 15.42 -2.43 1.67
CA PHE A 32 14.30 -2.43 0.74
C PHE A 32 13.01 -2.89 1.42
N SER A 33 11.87 -2.60 0.78
CA SER A 33 10.54 -2.97 1.29
C SER A 33 10.20 -2.40 2.68
N PHE A 34 10.91 -1.37 3.14
CA PHE A 34 10.69 -0.78 4.46
C PHE A 34 9.32 -0.09 4.60
N LYS A 35 8.68 0.34 3.49
CA LYS A 35 7.30 0.84 3.48
C LYS A 35 6.34 -0.12 4.20
N MET A 36 6.56 -1.44 4.04
CA MET A 36 5.72 -2.51 4.57
C MET A 36 5.68 -2.58 6.10
N ASN A 37 6.71 -2.10 6.74
CA ASN A 37 6.87 -2.15 8.20
C ASN A 37 6.80 -0.77 8.85
N LEU A 38 6.45 0.27 8.10
CA LEU A 38 6.25 1.61 8.63
C LEU A 38 5.12 1.59 9.67
N GLY A 39 5.27 2.33 10.76
CA GLY A 39 4.30 2.40 11.85
C GLY A 39 4.29 1.19 12.80
N LYS A 40 5.08 0.15 12.53
CA LYS A 40 5.24 -0.96 13.46
C LYS A 40 6.31 -0.61 14.49
N ASP A 41 6.02 -0.88 15.76
CA ASP A 41 7.07 -0.87 16.77
C ASP A 41 8.13 -1.92 16.41
N ASN A 42 9.39 -1.57 16.64
CA ASN A 42 10.52 -2.42 16.29
C ASN A 42 10.42 -3.77 16.99
N GLY A 43 9.75 -4.71 16.39
CA GLY A 43 9.76 -6.09 16.83
C GLY A 43 11.16 -6.71 16.65
N PRO A 44 11.43 -7.84 17.31
CA PRO A 44 12.72 -8.54 17.21
C PRO A 44 13.06 -9.00 15.77
N GLU A 45 12.10 -8.93 14.85
CA GLU A 45 12.26 -9.29 13.43
C GLU A 45 12.97 -8.21 12.60
N PHE A 46 13.00 -6.95 13.08
CA PHE A 46 13.78 -5.91 12.45
C PHE A 46 15.23 -6.07 12.89
N THR A 47 16.06 -6.66 12.06
CA THR A 47 17.49 -6.81 12.32
C THR A 47 18.09 -5.41 12.46
N ARG A 48 18.53 -5.07 13.69
CA ARG A 48 19.28 -3.85 13.95
C ARG A 48 20.52 -3.88 13.08
N THR A 49 20.55 -3.01 12.10
CA THR A 49 21.69 -2.89 11.22
C THR A 49 22.64 -1.88 11.83
N GLU A 50 23.68 -2.38 12.45
CA GLU A 50 24.84 -1.56 12.78
C GLU A 50 25.59 -1.30 11.48
N LEU A 51 25.52 -0.06 11.01
CA LEU A 51 26.37 0.39 9.93
C LEU A 51 27.82 0.33 10.42
N LYS A 52 28.71 -0.17 9.57
CA LYS A 52 30.14 -0.14 9.88
C LYS A 52 30.58 1.31 10.14
N GLU A 53 31.46 1.47 11.11
CA GLU A 53 32.10 2.74 11.44
C GLU A 53 32.53 3.50 10.17
N GLY A 54 32.15 4.78 10.05
CA GLY A 54 32.46 5.60 8.87
C GLY A 54 31.41 5.65 7.78
N ASN A 55 30.25 5.03 7.93
CA ASN A 55 29.18 5.15 6.96
C ASN A 55 28.44 6.51 7.09
N PRO A 56 28.39 7.33 6.02
CA PRO A 56 27.76 8.67 6.07
C PRO A 56 26.24 8.62 6.24
N LEU A 57 25.57 7.48 6.10
CA LEU A 57 24.13 7.32 6.34
C LEU A 57 23.75 7.40 7.82
N GLY A 58 24.73 7.34 8.72
CA GLY A 58 24.43 7.19 10.14
C GLY A 58 23.84 5.79 10.43
N LYS A 59 23.15 5.67 11.54
CA LYS A 59 22.58 4.42 12.00
C LYS A 59 21.14 4.28 11.52
N ILE A 60 20.82 3.25 10.73
CA ILE A 60 19.45 2.86 10.38
C ILE A 60 19.05 1.73 11.34
N GLU A 61 18.19 2.02 12.31
CA GLU A 61 17.77 1.05 13.32
C GLU A 61 16.37 0.50 13.07
N ASN A 62 15.60 1.19 12.25
CA ASN A 62 14.18 0.88 12.01
C ASN A 62 13.69 1.43 10.67
N THR A 63 12.45 1.11 10.32
CA THR A 63 11.81 1.56 9.09
C THR A 63 11.63 3.06 9.00
N LEU A 64 11.38 3.72 10.12
CA LEU A 64 11.26 5.18 10.16
C LEU A 64 12.58 5.84 9.79
N ASP A 65 13.72 5.34 10.28
CA ASP A 65 15.04 5.89 9.95
C ASP A 65 15.36 5.68 8.46
N ALA A 66 15.07 4.51 7.91
CA ALA A 66 15.19 4.26 6.48
C ALA A 66 14.30 5.23 5.67
N THR A 67 13.06 5.44 6.10
CA THR A 67 12.12 6.35 5.43
C THR A 67 12.59 7.81 5.49
N LYS A 68 13.09 8.27 6.64
CA LYS A 68 13.68 9.60 6.80
C LYS A 68 14.83 9.84 5.83
N LEU A 69 15.76 8.88 5.74
CA LEU A 69 16.91 9.00 4.84
C LEU A 69 16.51 8.94 3.37
N PHE A 70 15.51 8.12 3.04
CA PHE A 70 14.95 8.06 1.69
C PHE A 70 14.41 9.43 1.26
N PHE A 71 13.54 10.05 2.06
CA PHE A 71 12.97 11.36 1.75
C PHE A 71 14.01 12.47 1.78
N LYS A 72 14.98 12.44 2.71
CA LYS A 72 16.10 13.40 2.74
C LYS A 72 16.90 13.35 1.44
N LYS A 73 17.24 12.14 0.96
CA LYS A 73 17.97 11.99 -0.30
C LYS A 73 17.13 12.41 -1.50
N LEU A 74 15.86 12.01 -1.53
CA LEU A 74 14.91 12.43 -2.58
C LEU A 74 14.79 13.96 -2.63
N LYS A 75 14.64 14.63 -1.48
CA LYS A 75 14.59 16.09 -1.41
C LYS A 75 15.87 16.74 -1.95
N THR A 76 17.03 16.19 -1.61
CA THR A 76 18.31 16.66 -2.14
C THR A 76 18.35 16.55 -3.67
N GLU A 77 17.90 15.44 -4.25
CA GLU A 77 17.86 15.28 -5.71
C GLU A 77 16.87 16.26 -6.37
N ILE A 78 15.73 16.52 -5.72
CA ILE A 78 14.77 17.53 -6.18
C ILE A 78 15.41 18.91 -6.19
N ASP A 79 16.10 19.31 -5.12
CA ASP A 79 16.75 20.60 -5.01
C ASP A 79 17.86 20.77 -6.05
N ASN A 80 18.67 19.73 -6.26
CA ASN A 80 19.70 19.73 -7.31
C ASN A 80 19.07 19.90 -8.70
N TYR A 81 18.01 19.15 -9.00
CA TYR A 81 17.31 19.23 -10.28
C TYR A 81 16.74 20.64 -10.52
N ILE A 82 16.12 21.26 -9.49
CA ILE A 82 15.59 22.62 -9.59
C ILE A 82 16.71 23.62 -9.88
N GLN A 83 17.86 23.46 -9.22
CA GLN A 83 19.02 24.31 -9.45
C GLN A 83 19.61 24.12 -10.85
N GLU A 84 19.79 22.88 -11.29
CA GLU A 84 20.32 22.54 -12.62
C GLU A 84 19.41 23.02 -13.75
N GLN A 85 18.10 22.91 -13.58
CA GLN A 85 17.11 23.34 -14.58
C GLN A 85 16.69 24.81 -14.43
N ASN A 86 17.26 25.52 -13.45
CA ASN A 86 16.96 26.94 -13.19
C ASN A 86 15.46 27.20 -12.95
N LEU A 87 14.79 26.28 -12.24
CA LEU A 87 13.35 26.36 -11.95
C LEU A 87 13.05 27.24 -10.73
N PRO A 88 11.80 27.74 -10.58
CA PRO A 88 11.38 28.48 -9.39
C PRO A 88 11.63 27.67 -8.10
N ARG A 89 12.10 28.35 -7.05
CA ARG A 89 12.40 27.71 -5.76
C ARG A 89 11.18 27.49 -4.87
N GLN A 90 10.05 28.14 -5.19
CA GLN A 90 8.81 27.92 -4.46
C GLN A 90 8.19 26.60 -4.91
N LEU A 91 8.12 25.65 -4.00
CA LEU A 91 7.61 24.32 -4.25
C LEU A 91 6.33 24.08 -3.46
N PHE A 92 5.37 23.42 -4.11
CA PHE A 92 4.20 22.84 -3.47
C PHE A 92 4.37 21.33 -3.46
N TYR A 93 4.14 20.72 -2.30
CA TYR A 93 4.28 19.29 -2.13
C TYR A 93 2.91 18.62 -2.09
N SER A 94 2.81 17.47 -2.74
CA SER A 94 1.71 16.55 -2.58
C SER A 94 2.26 15.14 -2.43
N VAL A 95 1.68 14.39 -1.51
CA VAL A 95 2.14 13.04 -1.15
C VAL A 95 0.96 12.09 -1.23
N SER A 96 1.13 11.03 -2.01
CA SER A 96 0.16 9.93 -2.01
C SER A 96 0.38 9.01 -0.81
N ILE A 97 -0.72 8.55 -0.25
CA ILE A 97 -0.74 7.65 0.90
C ILE A 97 -1.59 6.43 0.52
N PRO A 98 -1.13 5.20 0.79
CA PRO A 98 -2.00 4.05 0.68
C PRO A 98 -3.29 4.25 1.48
N ALA A 99 -4.43 3.95 0.88
CA ALA A 99 -5.72 4.12 1.56
C ALA A 99 -5.80 3.24 2.83
N SER A 100 -5.10 2.10 2.83
CA SER A 100 -5.00 1.16 3.94
C SER A 100 -4.08 1.59 5.09
N PHE A 101 -3.32 2.71 4.96
CA PHE A 101 -2.39 3.14 6.01
C PHE A 101 -3.14 3.57 7.27
N GLU A 102 -2.76 2.95 8.38
CA GLU A 102 -3.21 3.27 9.73
C GLU A 102 -2.60 4.60 10.24
N ALA A 103 -3.13 5.10 11.35
CA ALA A 103 -2.71 6.38 11.94
C ALA A 103 -1.21 6.42 12.29
N ASN A 104 -0.65 5.33 12.83
CA ASN A 104 0.77 5.20 13.18
C ASN A 104 1.66 5.26 11.93
N GLN A 105 1.26 4.60 10.83
CA GLN A 105 1.98 4.64 9.56
C GLN A 105 1.97 6.05 8.95
N ARG A 106 0.82 6.73 8.99
CA ARG A 106 0.68 8.12 8.54
C ARG A 106 1.50 9.09 9.41
N ALA A 107 1.54 8.86 10.72
CA ALA A 107 2.35 9.64 11.65
C ALA A 107 3.85 9.49 11.36
N ASP A 108 4.32 8.28 11.12
CA ASP A 108 5.73 8.03 10.80
C ASP A 108 6.12 8.59 9.43
N LEU A 109 5.21 8.52 8.44
CA LEU A 109 5.42 9.18 7.15
C LEU A 109 5.59 10.70 7.33
N LYS A 110 4.73 11.36 8.12
CA LYS A 110 4.83 12.79 8.42
C LYS A 110 6.15 13.14 9.08
N LYS A 111 6.59 12.37 10.10
CA LYS A 111 7.91 12.56 10.74
C LYS A 111 9.07 12.44 9.75
N ALA A 112 8.95 11.52 8.78
CA ALA A 112 9.98 11.35 7.75
C ALA A 112 10.02 12.51 6.77
N LEU A 113 8.88 13.07 6.39
CA LEU A 113 8.78 14.27 5.55
C LEU A 113 9.33 15.52 6.27
N GLU A 114 8.96 15.74 7.53
CA GLU A 114 9.50 16.83 8.36
C GLU A 114 11.02 16.75 8.49
N PHE A 115 11.56 15.55 8.74
CA PHE A 115 13.00 15.33 8.77
C PHE A 115 13.70 15.68 7.46
N ALA A 116 13.01 15.55 6.33
CA ALA A 116 13.49 15.96 5.01
C ALA A 116 13.25 17.45 4.69
N ASN A 117 12.79 18.23 5.66
CA ASN A 117 12.41 19.64 5.49
C ASN A 117 11.28 19.85 4.45
N ILE A 118 10.32 18.94 4.41
CA ILE A 118 9.08 19.07 3.64
C ILE A 118 8.00 19.59 4.59
N PRO A 119 7.41 20.78 4.34
CA PRO A 119 6.48 21.41 5.27
C PRO A 119 5.14 20.68 5.31
N ILE A 120 4.83 19.97 6.39
CA ILE A 120 3.63 19.12 6.52
C ILE A 120 2.34 19.93 6.44
N ASN A 121 2.30 21.11 7.04
CA ASN A 121 1.08 21.94 7.06
C ASN A 121 0.68 22.49 5.69
N GLU A 122 1.62 22.54 4.75
CA GLU A 122 1.42 23.01 3.37
C GLU A 122 1.38 21.85 2.36
N THR A 123 1.63 20.63 2.83
CA THR A 123 1.65 19.42 1.99
C THR A 123 0.23 18.88 1.82
N LEU A 124 -0.15 18.67 0.56
CA LEU A 124 -1.39 17.97 0.23
C LEU A 124 -1.20 16.46 0.36
N PHE A 125 -2.17 15.80 0.96
CA PHE A 125 -2.21 14.34 1.04
C PHE A 125 -3.38 13.82 0.21
N ILE A 126 -3.12 12.78 -0.59
CA ILE A 126 -4.13 12.12 -1.42
C ILE A 126 -3.97 10.61 -1.31
N ASP A 127 -5.08 9.87 -1.25
CA ASP A 127 -5.01 8.41 -1.31
C ASP A 127 -4.54 7.93 -2.68
N GLU A 128 -3.69 6.91 -2.70
CA GLU A 128 -3.11 6.33 -3.92
C GLU A 128 -4.17 5.99 -4.99
N PRO A 129 -5.34 5.36 -4.67
CA PRO A 129 -6.37 5.09 -5.67
C PRO A 129 -6.99 6.35 -6.27
N ASN A 130 -7.19 7.40 -5.48
CA ASN A 130 -7.70 8.68 -6.01
C ASN A 130 -6.66 9.37 -6.91
N ALA A 131 -5.38 9.31 -6.56
CA ALA A 131 -4.31 9.80 -7.40
C ALA A 131 -4.22 9.02 -8.72
N ALA A 132 -4.31 7.69 -8.66
CA ALA A 132 -4.34 6.86 -9.87
C ALA A 132 -5.50 7.23 -10.80
N PHE A 133 -6.68 7.40 -10.24
CA PHE A 133 -7.85 7.80 -11.04
C PHE A 133 -7.70 9.20 -11.64
N LEU A 134 -7.12 10.16 -10.93
CA LEU A 134 -6.83 11.49 -11.49
C LEU A 134 -5.87 11.42 -12.67
N SER A 135 -4.80 10.64 -12.57
CA SER A 135 -3.88 10.41 -13.68
C SER A 135 -4.59 9.82 -14.89
N TYR A 136 -5.42 8.80 -14.65
CA TYR A 136 -6.23 8.18 -15.70
C TYR A 136 -7.16 9.18 -16.38
N LEU A 137 -7.90 9.99 -15.63
CA LEU A 137 -8.81 11.00 -16.18
C LEU A 137 -8.10 11.98 -17.13
N VAL A 138 -6.92 12.45 -16.75
CA VAL A 138 -6.15 13.40 -17.56
C VAL A 138 -5.59 12.73 -18.80
N GLN A 139 -5.07 11.50 -18.70
CA GLN A 139 -4.58 10.75 -19.86
C GLN A 139 -5.71 10.40 -20.83
N ALA A 140 -6.84 9.95 -20.32
CA ALA A 140 -8.02 9.63 -21.12
C ALA A 140 -8.53 10.87 -21.87
N ASN A 141 -8.56 12.03 -21.22
CA ASN A 141 -8.98 13.29 -21.86
C ASN A 141 -8.02 13.72 -22.99
N ASN A 142 -6.70 13.56 -22.78
CA ASN A 142 -5.69 13.88 -23.80
C ASN A 142 -5.75 12.96 -25.03
N ASN A 143 -6.22 11.73 -24.86
CA ASN A 143 -6.39 10.76 -25.94
C ASN A 143 -7.73 10.86 -26.68
N GLY A 144 -8.52 11.91 -26.43
CA GLY A 144 -9.82 12.12 -27.07
C GLY A 144 -10.95 11.26 -26.51
N PHE A 145 -10.75 10.68 -25.34
CA PHE A 145 -11.79 9.96 -24.62
C PHE A 145 -12.81 10.93 -24.00
N ASN A 146 -13.63 11.55 -24.85
CA ASN A 146 -14.85 12.22 -24.41
C ASN A 146 -15.91 11.25 -23.84
N ASN A 147 -15.57 9.99 -23.62
CA ASN A 147 -16.54 8.94 -23.38
C ASN A 147 -16.86 8.64 -21.92
N TYR A 148 -16.04 9.12 -20.96
CA TYR A 148 -16.45 9.02 -19.56
C TYR A 148 -17.31 10.23 -19.16
N ASN A 149 -18.52 10.25 -19.70
CA ASN A 149 -19.59 11.05 -19.15
C ASN A 149 -20.01 10.38 -17.84
N ILE A 150 -19.37 10.77 -16.72
CA ILE A 150 -19.83 10.30 -15.41
C ILE A 150 -21.29 10.76 -15.28
N PRO A 151 -22.26 9.84 -15.26
CA PRO A 151 -23.66 10.19 -15.17
C PRO A 151 -23.94 10.97 -13.89
N VAL A 152 -24.90 11.88 -13.93
CA VAL A 152 -25.26 12.65 -12.71
C VAL A 152 -25.94 11.76 -11.67
N ASP A 153 -26.70 10.78 -12.15
CA ASP A 153 -27.60 9.95 -11.33
C ASP A 153 -27.11 8.48 -11.18
N SER A 154 -25.98 8.13 -11.75
CA SER A 154 -25.37 6.80 -11.68
C SER A 154 -23.88 6.94 -11.42
N PRO A 155 -23.43 6.83 -10.18
CA PRO A 155 -22.00 6.82 -9.89
C PRO A 155 -21.33 5.59 -10.49
N LEU A 156 -20.06 5.72 -10.85
CA LEU A 156 -19.23 4.64 -11.36
C LEU A 156 -18.48 3.97 -10.20
N HIS A 157 -18.42 2.65 -10.24
CA HIS A 157 -17.60 1.84 -9.35
C HIS A 157 -16.28 1.49 -10.04
N ILE A 158 -15.19 1.94 -9.45
CA ILE A 158 -13.85 1.75 -9.99
C ILE A 158 -13.06 0.90 -9.02
N LEU A 159 -12.59 -0.24 -9.47
CA LEU A 159 -11.66 -1.07 -8.74
C LEU A 159 -10.24 -0.67 -9.13
N VAL A 160 -9.50 -0.12 -8.20
CA VAL A 160 -8.07 0.16 -8.35
C VAL A 160 -7.29 -1.04 -7.82
N PHE A 161 -6.59 -1.71 -8.72
CA PHE A 161 -5.77 -2.89 -8.45
C PHE A 161 -4.31 -2.48 -8.39
N ASP A 162 -3.80 -2.23 -7.18
CA ASP A 162 -2.39 -1.91 -6.95
C ASP A 162 -1.60 -3.17 -6.61
N PHE A 163 -0.92 -3.71 -7.62
CA PHE A 163 -0.07 -4.88 -7.43
C PHE A 163 1.40 -4.47 -7.47
N GLY A 164 1.92 -4.21 -6.28
CA GLY A 164 3.28 -3.77 -6.04
C GLY A 164 4.29 -4.90 -5.92
N ALA A 165 5.47 -4.58 -5.39
CA ALA A 165 6.50 -5.58 -5.11
C ALA A 165 6.12 -6.44 -3.89
N GLY A 166 5.59 -5.85 -2.82
CA GLY A 166 5.32 -6.54 -1.56
C GLY A 166 3.85 -6.59 -1.16
N THR A 167 2.95 -5.85 -1.85
CA THR A 167 1.52 -5.80 -1.52
C THR A 167 0.63 -5.93 -2.73
N CYS A 168 -0.58 -6.42 -2.47
CA CYS A 168 -1.75 -6.31 -3.32
C CYS A 168 -2.78 -5.46 -2.58
N ASP A 169 -2.90 -4.21 -2.95
CA ASP A 169 -3.85 -3.27 -2.37
C ASP A 169 -5.02 -3.08 -3.33
N ILE A 170 -6.23 -3.43 -2.89
CA ILE A 170 -7.45 -3.25 -3.67
C ILE A 170 -8.25 -2.13 -3.02
N SER A 171 -8.62 -1.16 -3.82
CA SER A 171 -9.56 -0.12 -3.40
C SER A 171 -10.71 -0.05 -4.38
N ILE A 172 -11.93 -0.06 -3.86
CA ILE A 172 -13.11 0.19 -4.66
C ILE A 172 -13.60 1.59 -4.32
N ILE A 173 -13.61 2.45 -5.32
CA ILE A 173 -14.05 3.83 -5.20
C ILE A 173 -15.32 4.05 -6.01
N GLU A 174 -16.25 4.78 -5.44
CA GLU A 174 -17.41 5.31 -6.13
C GLU A 174 -17.10 6.73 -6.56
N ILE A 175 -17.26 7.02 -7.85
CA ILE A 175 -17.09 8.35 -8.42
C ILE A 175 -18.42 8.81 -8.98
N GLY A 176 -18.90 9.93 -8.50
CA GLY A 176 -20.15 10.52 -8.95
C GLY A 176 -20.09 12.02 -9.09
N LYS A 177 -21.21 12.63 -9.48
CA LYS A 177 -21.40 14.08 -9.52
C LYS A 177 -22.44 14.53 -8.51
N LYS A 178 -22.12 15.55 -7.74
CA LYS A 178 -23.07 16.22 -6.85
C LYS A 178 -22.95 17.72 -7.03
N ALA A 179 -24.06 18.38 -7.37
CA ALA A 179 -24.09 19.81 -7.67
C ALA A 179 -23.06 20.23 -8.74
N GLY A 180 -22.85 19.40 -9.76
CA GLY A 180 -21.92 19.67 -10.86
C GLY A 180 -20.43 19.41 -10.53
N LYS A 181 -20.09 19.00 -9.30
CA LYS A 181 -18.73 18.66 -8.87
C LYS A 181 -18.57 17.16 -8.75
N LEU A 182 -17.38 16.66 -9.11
CA LEU A 182 -17.02 15.27 -8.89
C LEU A 182 -16.76 15.03 -7.40
N TYR A 183 -17.24 13.89 -6.91
CA TYR A 183 -16.87 13.38 -5.60
C TYR A 183 -16.26 11.98 -5.74
N SER A 184 -15.43 11.61 -4.79
CA SER A 184 -14.90 10.26 -4.63
C SER A 184 -15.22 9.75 -3.22
N LYS A 185 -15.77 8.55 -3.18
CA LYS A 185 -16.08 7.82 -1.95
C LYS A 185 -15.35 6.47 -1.99
N ASN A 186 -14.52 6.20 -1.00
CA ASN A 186 -13.96 4.85 -0.84
C ASN A 186 -15.06 3.95 -0.27
N ILE A 187 -15.54 2.98 -1.03
CA ILE A 187 -16.56 2.04 -0.57
C ILE A 187 -15.99 0.75 -0.03
N ALA A 188 -14.79 0.36 -0.46
CA ALA A 188 -14.02 -0.68 0.18
C ALA A 188 -12.53 -0.46 0.00
N ILE A 189 -11.77 -0.87 1.00
CA ILE A 189 -10.30 -0.94 0.96
C ILE A 189 -9.95 -2.33 1.46
N SER A 190 -9.11 -3.07 0.72
CA SER A 190 -8.60 -4.34 1.20
C SER A 190 -7.78 -4.14 2.47
N GLN A 191 -7.78 -5.12 3.35
CA GLN A 191 -6.77 -5.15 4.40
C GLN A 191 -5.41 -5.27 3.72
N PHE A 192 -4.39 -4.69 4.38
CA PHE A 192 -3.01 -4.79 3.95
C PHE A 192 -2.61 -6.27 3.78
N GLU A 193 -2.58 -6.74 2.53
CA GLU A 193 -2.22 -8.11 2.23
C GLU A 193 -0.79 -8.17 1.71
N GLN A 194 0.04 -8.95 2.41
CA GLN A 194 1.39 -9.26 1.96
C GLN A 194 1.30 -10.27 0.80
N LEU A 195 1.00 -9.75 -0.37
CA LEU A 195 0.95 -10.50 -1.62
C LEU A 195 1.46 -9.59 -2.73
N GLY A 196 2.58 -9.91 -3.32
CA GLY A 196 3.18 -9.04 -4.34
C GLY A 196 4.17 -9.75 -5.25
N GLY A 197 4.88 -8.96 -6.02
CA GLY A 197 5.93 -9.46 -6.90
C GLY A 197 7.03 -10.22 -6.18
N ASP A 198 7.33 -9.84 -4.92
CA ASP A 198 8.34 -10.49 -4.08
C ASP A 198 7.90 -11.91 -3.66
N ASP A 199 6.59 -12.18 -3.58
CA ASP A 199 6.05 -13.52 -3.28
C ASP A 199 6.19 -14.44 -4.48
N ILE A 200 5.96 -13.90 -5.68
CA ILE A 200 6.24 -14.62 -6.92
C ILE A 200 7.74 -14.95 -7.00
N ASP A 201 8.61 -13.99 -6.66
CA ASP A 201 10.06 -14.20 -6.64
C ASP A 201 10.45 -15.27 -5.62
N ARG A 202 9.86 -15.27 -4.42
CA ARG A 202 10.08 -16.31 -3.40
C ARG A 202 9.64 -17.69 -3.90
N ALA A 203 8.52 -17.78 -4.59
CA ALA A 203 8.05 -19.03 -5.19
C ALA A 203 9.03 -19.54 -6.25
N ILE A 204 9.54 -18.66 -7.13
CA ILE A 204 10.58 -19.03 -8.11
C ILE A 204 11.84 -19.52 -7.40
N VAL A 205 12.27 -18.84 -6.34
CA VAL A 205 13.44 -19.27 -5.56
C VAL A 205 13.21 -20.67 -4.99
N LYS A 206 12.12 -20.87 -4.26
CA LYS A 206 11.82 -22.11 -3.53
C LYS A 206 11.66 -23.30 -4.48
N GLU A 207 10.90 -23.11 -5.56
CA GLU A 207 10.48 -24.23 -6.42
C GLU A 207 11.45 -24.52 -7.56
N ILE A 208 12.24 -23.52 -7.98
CA ILE A 208 13.08 -23.63 -9.20
C ILE A 208 14.57 -23.39 -8.93
N LEU A 209 14.92 -22.23 -8.36
CA LEU A 209 16.33 -21.84 -8.27
C LEU A 209 17.08 -22.57 -7.16
N LEU A 210 16.46 -22.79 -6.01
CA LEU A 210 17.08 -23.49 -4.89
C LEU A 210 17.38 -24.96 -5.22
N PRO A 211 16.47 -25.73 -5.83
CA PRO A 211 16.77 -27.07 -6.34
C PRO A 211 17.88 -27.10 -7.39
N GLN A 212 17.93 -26.13 -8.31
CA GLN A 212 19.01 -26.02 -9.29
C GLN A 212 20.38 -25.76 -8.63
N LEU A 213 20.43 -24.82 -7.67
CA LEU A 213 21.63 -24.52 -6.90
C LEU A 213 22.12 -25.73 -6.12
N ALA A 214 21.23 -26.43 -5.42
CA ALA A 214 21.55 -27.62 -4.65
C ALA A 214 22.14 -28.72 -5.54
N LYS A 215 21.50 -28.97 -6.69
CA LYS A 215 21.95 -29.95 -7.67
C LYS A 215 23.37 -29.62 -8.25
N GLN A 216 23.61 -28.34 -8.56
CA GLN A 216 24.92 -27.93 -9.09
C GLN A 216 26.07 -28.07 -8.07
N ASN A 217 25.73 -28.03 -6.77
CA ASN A 217 26.70 -28.17 -5.70
C ASN A 217 26.70 -29.56 -5.05
N ASN A 218 26.02 -30.55 -5.65
CA ASN A 218 25.93 -31.94 -5.17
C ASN A 218 25.49 -32.08 -3.71
N ILE A 219 24.49 -31.27 -3.31
CA ILE A 219 23.85 -31.31 -1.99
C ILE A 219 22.34 -31.42 -2.17
N SER A 220 21.64 -31.84 -1.12
CA SER A 220 20.18 -31.74 -1.08
C SER A 220 19.73 -30.38 -0.54
N VAL A 221 18.48 -29.99 -0.84
CA VAL A 221 17.92 -28.71 -0.32
C VAL A 221 17.82 -28.74 1.19
N GLU A 222 17.53 -29.91 1.79
CA GLU A 222 17.40 -30.12 3.23
C GLU A 222 18.71 -29.94 4.00
N GLU A 223 19.85 -30.12 3.33
CA GLU A 223 21.16 -29.88 3.91
C GLU A 223 21.48 -28.38 4.09
N ILE A 224 20.71 -27.51 3.43
CA ILE A 224 20.87 -26.07 3.52
C ILE A 224 20.26 -25.58 4.86
N ARG A 225 21.08 -25.10 5.77
CA ARG A 225 20.62 -24.57 7.05
C ARG A 225 19.71 -23.37 6.83
N GLU A 226 18.59 -23.32 7.54
CA GLU A 226 17.59 -22.26 7.43
C GLU A 226 18.18 -20.84 7.57
N ASN A 227 19.08 -20.66 8.54
CA ASN A 227 19.75 -19.36 8.75
C ASN A 227 20.59 -18.93 7.54
N ASN A 228 21.31 -19.88 6.89
CA ASN A 228 22.06 -19.60 5.67
C ASN A 228 21.14 -19.29 4.52
N TYR A 229 20.03 -20.03 4.41
CA TYR A 229 19.00 -19.78 3.42
C TYR A 229 18.44 -18.37 3.57
N LYS A 230 17.90 -18.02 4.73
CA LYS A 230 17.24 -16.72 4.98
C LYS A 230 18.19 -15.52 4.84
N LYS A 231 19.43 -15.62 5.36
CA LYS A 231 20.34 -14.46 5.40
C LYS A 231 21.27 -14.32 4.20
N ILE A 232 21.61 -15.40 3.51
CA ILE A 232 22.63 -15.39 2.46
C ILE A 232 22.06 -15.76 1.09
N LEU A 233 21.32 -16.87 0.99
CA LEU A 233 20.86 -17.38 -0.29
C LEU A 233 19.62 -16.61 -0.78
N LEU A 234 18.57 -16.55 0.01
CA LEU A 234 17.29 -16.00 -0.38
C LEU A 234 17.39 -14.56 -0.93
N PRO A 235 18.07 -13.60 -0.28
CA PRO A 235 18.11 -12.23 -0.80
C PRO A 235 18.76 -12.11 -2.18
N LYS A 236 19.84 -12.88 -2.43
CA LYS A 236 20.51 -12.89 -3.73
C LYS A 236 19.69 -13.65 -4.78
N LEU A 237 19.12 -14.79 -4.42
CA LEU A 237 18.27 -15.59 -5.32
C LEU A 237 16.98 -14.84 -5.70
N GLN A 238 16.38 -14.08 -4.79
CA GLN A 238 15.21 -13.23 -5.10
C GLN A 238 15.54 -12.16 -6.16
N ALA A 239 16.74 -11.56 -6.10
CA ALA A 239 17.15 -10.59 -7.11
C ALA A 239 17.30 -11.24 -8.50
N VAL A 240 17.74 -12.50 -8.55
CA VAL A 240 17.81 -13.30 -9.79
C VAL A 240 16.42 -13.70 -10.27
N ALA A 241 15.59 -14.18 -9.35
CA ALA A 241 14.20 -14.54 -9.62
C ALA A 241 13.41 -13.38 -10.23
N GLU A 242 13.54 -12.17 -9.67
CA GLU A 242 12.91 -10.96 -10.22
C GLU A 242 13.33 -10.71 -11.67
N GLN A 243 14.64 -10.82 -11.99
CA GLN A 243 15.10 -10.61 -13.36
C GLN A 243 14.61 -11.70 -14.31
N LEU A 244 14.61 -12.96 -13.87
CA LEU A 244 14.06 -14.07 -14.65
C LEU A 244 12.55 -13.92 -14.85
N LYS A 245 11.81 -13.56 -13.82
CA LYS A 245 10.38 -13.24 -13.90
C LYS A 245 10.10 -12.21 -14.99
N ILE A 246 10.83 -11.08 -14.96
CA ILE A 246 10.67 -10.02 -15.97
C ILE A 246 10.98 -10.53 -17.38
N LYS A 247 12.03 -11.34 -17.56
CA LYS A 247 12.36 -11.91 -18.86
C LYS A 247 11.28 -12.86 -19.37
N VAL A 248 10.77 -13.75 -18.50
CA VAL A 248 9.66 -14.65 -18.87
C VAL A 248 8.41 -13.87 -19.23
N CYS A 249 8.02 -12.89 -18.40
CA CYS A 249 6.86 -12.05 -18.68
C CYS A 249 6.97 -11.36 -20.05
N LYS A 250 8.14 -10.83 -20.39
CA LYS A 250 8.39 -10.22 -21.70
C LYS A 250 8.34 -11.25 -22.85
N ALA A 251 8.80 -12.47 -22.62
CA ALA A 251 8.79 -13.53 -23.64
C ALA A 251 7.36 -14.04 -23.92
N VAL A 252 6.51 -14.10 -22.89
CA VAL A 252 5.11 -14.56 -23.02
C VAL A 252 4.11 -13.44 -23.25
N ALA A 253 4.51 -12.17 -23.20
CA ALA A 253 3.63 -11.06 -23.45
C ALA A 253 3.10 -11.10 -24.90
N SER A 254 1.80 -11.02 -25.06
CA SER A 254 1.15 -10.91 -26.36
C SER A 254 0.98 -9.44 -26.76
N ASN A 255 0.97 -9.16 -28.06
CA ASN A 255 0.57 -7.83 -28.57
C ASN A 255 -0.91 -7.52 -28.32
N LYS A 256 -1.70 -8.53 -27.93
CA LYS A 256 -3.12 -8.39 -27.53
C LYS A 256 -3.21 -8.64 -26.03
N VAL A 257 -2.96 -7.61 -25.26
CA VAL A 257 -3.09 -7.66 -23.82
C VAL A 257 -4.50 -8.13 -23.44
N GLY A 258 -4.58 -9.16 -22.61
CA GLY A 258 -5.83 -9.58 -21.98
C GLY A 258 -6.63 -10.66 -22.68
N GLN A 259 -6.40 -10.97 -23.94
CA GLN A 259 -7.27 -11.94 -24.64
C GLN A 259 -6.82 -13.40 -24.50
N GLU A 260 -5.56 -13.70 -24.72
CA GLU A 260 -4.99 -15.04 -24.54
C GLU A 260 -3.49 -14.97 -24.27
N LEU A 261 -3.00 -15.80 -23.37
CA LEU A 261 -1.57 -16.02 -23.25
C LEU A 261 -1.13 -16.87 -24.45
N PRO A 262 -0.01 -16.50 -25.10
CA PRO A 262 0.44 -17.23 -26.28
C PRO A 262 0.86 -18.68 -25.94
N ASN A 263 0.93 -19.54 -26.94
CA ASN A 263 1.34 -20.96 -26.79
C ASN A 263 2.71 -21.14 -26.10
N LEU A 264 3.53 -20.10 -26.06
CA LEU A 264 4.81 -20.08 -25.36
C LEU A 264 4.72 -20.41 -23.86
N ILE A 265 3.56 -20.25 -23.23
CA ILE A 265 3.37 -20.62 -21.81
C ILE A 265 3.68 -22.10 -21.51
N ASN A 266 3.59 -22.96 -22.51
CA ASN A 266 3.93 -24.39 -22.39
C ASN A 266 5.38 -24.71 -22.81
N SER A 267 6.17 -23.71 -23.22
CA SER A 267 7.54 -23.91 -23.64
C SER A 267 8.41 -24.35 -22.47
N THR A 268 9.21 -25.37 -22.72
CA THR A 268 10.25 -25.87 -21.80
C THR A 268 11.63 -25.28 -22.10
N GLU A 269 11.74 -24.42 -23.11
CA GLU A 269 12.96 -23.70 -23.41
C GLU A 269 13.36 -22.80 -22.24
N ARG A 270 14.62 -22.86 -21.84
CA ARG A 270 15.09 -22.18 -20.66
C ARG A 270 15.52 -20.75 -20.95
N ILE A 271 15.04 -19.83 -20.14
CA ILE A 271 15.45 -18.43 -20.11
C ILE A 271 16.51 -18.29 -19.02
N ASN A 272 17.71 -17.87 -19.42
CA ASN A 272 18.88 -17.88 -18.55
C ASN A 272 19.18 -16.49 -17.96
N PHE A 273 19.71 -16.51 -16.73
CA PHE A 273 20.44 -15.42 -16.13
C PHE A 273 21.93 -15.66 -16.36
N LEU A 274 22.52 -14.95 -17.34
CA LEU A 274 23.88 -15.23 -17.87
C LEU A 274 24.99 -14.73 -16.94
N GLN A 275 24.95 -15.05 -15.67
CA GLN A 275 25.98 -14.71 -14.68
C GLN A 275 26.14 -15.86 -13.70
N THR A 276 27.36 -16.06 -13.22
CA THR A 276 27.66 -16.93 -12.09
C THR A 276 27.53 -16.15 -10.79
N ILE A 277 26.92 -16.76 -9.79
CA ILE A 277 26.72 -16.18 -8.47
C ILE A 277 27.45 -17.04 -7.45
N ASP A 278 28.29 -16.40 -6.65
CA ASP A 278 28.97 -17.06 -5.53
C ASP A 278 28.25 -16.75 -4.22
N PHE A 279 28.00 -17.80 -3.44
CA PHE A 279 27.46 -17.73 -2.10
C PHE A 279 28.51 -18.19 -1.10
N ILE A 280 29.01 -17.25 -0.31
CA ILE A 280 30.01 -17.53 0.73
C ILE A 280 29.28 -17.93 2.00
N LEU A 281 29.25 -19.22 2.30
CA LEU A 281 28.72 -19.77 3.55
C LEU A 281 29.86 -19.99 4.56
N PRO A 282 29.54 -20.12 5.86
CA PRO A 282 30.58 -20.26 6.91
C PRO A 282 31.54 -21.44 6.72
N LYS A 283 31.12 -22.48 5.99
CA LYS A 283 31.91 -23.71 5.82
C LYS A 283 32.20 -24.09 4.36
N GLN A 284 31.56 -23.42 3.41
CA GLN A 284 31.68 -23.74 1.98
C GLN A 284 31.34 -22.56 1.10
N VAL A 285 31.83 -22.54 -0.11
CA VAL A 285 31.40 -21.63 -1.16
C VAL A 285 30.53 -22.43 -2.13
N MET A 286 29.32 -21.95 -2.40
CA MET A 286 28.43 -22.52 -3.40
C MET A 286 28.46 -21.64 -4.63
N LYS A 287 28.53 -22.26 -5.81
CA LYS A 287 28.45 -21.57 -7.09
C LYS A 287 27.15 -21.88 -7.78
N PHE A 288 26.56 -20.90 -8.40
CA PHE A 288 25.38 -21.05 -9.21
C PHE A 288 25.61 -20.47 -10.60
N GLU A 289 25.77 -21.36 -11.56
CA GLU A 289 26.04 -21.00 -12.94
C GLU A 289 24.75 -21.01 -13.76
N ASN A 290 24.54 -19.94 -14.53
CA ASN A 290 23.40 -19.79 -15.43
C ASN A 290 22.05 -20.19 -14.84
N PRO A 291 21.61 -19.58 -13.70
CA PRO A 291 20.26 -19.78 -13.17
C PRO A 291 19.23 -19.59 -14.28
N SER A 292 18.18 -20.42 -14.29
CA SER A 292 17.25 -20.38 -15.42
C SER A 292 15.85 -20.85 -15.05
N ILE A 293 14.87 -20.42 -15.81
CA ILE A 293 13.47 -20.80 -15.70
C ILE A 293 12.87 -21.00 -17.09
N SER A 294 11.93 -21.93 -17.24
CA SER A 294 11.13 -22.04 -18.46
C SER A 294 9.77 -21.34 -18.31
N PRO A 295 9.14 -20.91 -19.42
CA PRO A 295 7.78 -20.39 -19.39
C PRO A 295 6.77 -21.34 -18.76
N LYS A 296 6.92 -22.66 -18.98
CA LYS A 296 6.05 -23.66 -18.36
C LYS A 296 6.18 -23.67 -16.84
N GLU A 297 7.41 -23.72 -16.30
CA GLU A 297 7.63 -23.68 -14.85
C GLU A 297 7.05 -22.40 -14.23
N PHE A 298 7.23 -21.27 -14.89
CA PHE A 298 6.65 -20.00 -14.44
C PHE A 298 5.14 -20.01 -14.49
N THR A 299 4.53 -20.59 -15.54
CA THR A 299 3.07 -20.75 -15.65
C THR A 299 2.53 -21.56 -14.47
N ASP A 300 3.19 -22.64 -14.10
CA ASP A 300 2.76 -23.49 -13.00
C ASP A 300 2.83 -22.76 -11.64
N ILE A 301 3.81 -21.87 -11.45
CA ILE A 301 3.86 -20.95 -10.30
C ILE A 301 2.68 -19.97 -10.37
N MET A 302 2.46 -19.31 -11.51
CA MET A 302 1.44 -18.26 -11.63
C MET A 302 0.01 -18.77 -11.44
N LYS A 303 -0.27 -20.04 -11.75
CA LYS A 303 -1.59 -20.66 -11.46
C LYS A 303 -1.99 -20.52 -9.99
N LYS A 304 -1.03 -20.57 -9.06
CA LYS A 304 -1.28 -20.42 -7.63
C LYS A 304 -1.74 -19.01 -7.27
N PHE A 305 -1.14 -18.01 -7.91
CA PHE A 305 -1.45 -16.59 -7.67
C PHE A 305 -2.73 -16.11 -8.37
N THR A 306 -3.15 -16.80 -9.43
CA THR A 306 -4.31 -16.44 -10.26
C THR A 306 -5.45 -17.43 -10.20
N SER A 307 -5.50 -18.31 -9.20
CA SER A 307 -6.60 -19.26 -9.00
C SER A 307 -7.80 -18.56 -8.37
N GLU A 308 -8.97 -18.72 -8.94
CA GLU A 308 -10.25 -18.29 -8.36
C GLU A 308 -10.75 -19.23 -7.26
N THR A 309 -10.29 -20.48 -7.27
CA THR A 309 -10.67 -21.48 -6.27
C THR A 309 -9.65 -21.55 -5.15
N LEU A 310 -10.10 -21.32 -3.92
CA LEU A 310 -9.32 -21.36 -2.67
C LEU A 310 -8.83 -22.76 -2.26
N ALA A 311 -8.52 -23.64 -3.17
CA ALA A 311 -8.16 -25.01 -2.89
C ALA A 311 -6.65 -25.26 -2.83
N PHE A 312 -5.90 -24.47 -2.03
CA PHE A 312 -4.53 -24.89 -1.67
C PHE A 312 -4.26 -24.61 -0.19
N ASN A 313 -4.72 -25.53 0.66
CA ASN A 313 -4.12 -25.74 1.97
C ASN A 313 -2.75 -26.38 1.77
N PHE A 314 -1.69 -25.62 1.78
CA PHE A 314 -0.36 -26.14 2.05
C PHE A 314 -0.25 -26.34 3.56
N GLN A 315 -0.27 -27.58 4.00
CA GLN A 315 -0.16 -27.99 5.42
C GLN A 315 1.27 -27.89 5.97
N ASP A 316 2.24 -27.38 5.21
CA ASP A 316 3.61 -27.23 5.69
C ASP A 316 4.07 -25.78 5.55
N ASP A 317 4.32 -25.18 6.72
CA ASP A 317 4.89 -23.84 6.97
C ASP A 317 4.01 -22.61 6.65
N VAL A 318 3.26 -22.21 7.67
CA VAL A 318 2.92 -20.86 8.19
C VAL A 318 2.55 -19.70 7.21
N GLU A 319 2.77 -19.79 5.92
CA GLU A 319 2.34 -18.76 4.95
C GLU A 319 1.40 -19.39 3.90
N SER A 320 0.09 -19.25 4.12
CA SER A 320 -0.90 -19.57 3.08
C SER A 320 -0.71 -18.61 1.90
N LEU A 321 -0.18 -19.11 0.79
CA LEU A 321 -0.15 -18.39 -0.48
C LEU A 321 -1.58 -18.00 -0.87
N LYS A 322 -1.87 -16.70 -0.85
CA LYS A 322 -3.18 -16.16 -1.24
C LYS A 322 -3.19 -15.88 -2.74
N SER A 323 -4.31 -16.13 -3.39
CA SER A 323 -4.55 -15.67 -4.76
C SER A 323 -4.93 -14.20 -4.76
N ILE A 324 -4.69 -13.49 -5.87
CA ILE A 324 -5.17 -12.11 -6.07
C ILE A 324 -6.70 -12.04 -5.92
N PHE A 325 -7.44 -13.10 -6.30
CA PHE A 325 -8.90 -13.15 -6.19
C PHE A 325 -9.38 -13.26 -4.75
N THR A 326 -8.57 -13.76 -3.82
CA THR A 326 -8.90 -13.72 -2.40
C THR A 326 -9.03 -12.28 -1.92
N VAL A 327 -8.09 -11.41 -2.35
CA VAL A 327 -8.07 -10.00 -1.98
C VAL A 327 -9.21 -9.24 -2.67
N ILE A 328 -9.42 -9.49 -3.97
CA ILE A 328 -10.50 -8.90 -4.76
C ILE A 328 -11.87 -9.25 -4.15
N ASN A 329 -12.13 -10.53 -3.92
CA ASN A 329 -13.40 -10.99 -3.36
C ASN A 329 -13.65 -10.43 -1.96
N SER A 330 -12.61 -10.30 -1.13
CA SER A 330 -12.73 -9.64 0.17
C SER A 330 -13.14 -8.18 0.04
N ALA A 331 -12.60 -7.44 -0.94
CA ALA A 331 -12.96 -6.06 -1.19
C ALA A 331 -14.40 -5.92 -1.72
N LEU A 332 -14.81 -6.79 -2.65
CA LEU A 332 -16.19 -6.82 -3.18
C LEU A 332 -17.22 -7.10 -2.07
N LEU A 333 -16.92 -8.09 -1.21
CA LEU A 333 -17.77 -8.40 -0.05
C LEU A 333 -17.88 -7.22 0.92
N LYS A 334 -16.78 -6.53 1.21
CA LYS A 334 -16.79 -5.33 2.05
C LYS A 334 -17.60 -4.20 1.44
N ALA A 335 -17.52 -4.01 0.13
CA ALA A 335 -18.30 -3.02 -0.61
C ALA A 335 -19.79 -3.41 -0.71
N ASN A 336 -20.14 -4.67 -0.42
CA ASN A 336 -21.46 -5.23 -0.63
C ASN A 336 -21.95 -5.08 -2.08
N ILE A 337 -21.05 -5.33 -3.04
CA ILE A 337 -21.30 -5.33 -4.48
C ILE A 337 -20.75 -6.61 -5.12
N GLU A 338 -21.25 -6.93 -6.30
CA GLU A 338 -20.76 -8.04 -7.11
C GLU A 338 -19.71 -7.57 -8.14
N LYS A 339 -18.95 -8.51 -8.70
CA LYS A 339 -17.97 -8.19 -9.74
C LYS A 339 -18.57 -7.51 -10.97
N GLY A 340 -19.85 -7.81 -11.28
CA GLY A 340 -20.60 -7.22 -12.39
C GLY A 340 -20.97 -5.75 -12.16
N ASP A 341 -20.88 -5.24 -10.93
CA ASP A 341 -21.13 -3.84 -10.59
C ASP A 341 -19.89 -2.94 -10.77
N ILE A 342 -18.74 -3.54 -11.11
CA ILE A 342 -17.50 -2.79 -11.37
C ILE A 342 -17.52 -2.29 -12.82
N ASP A 343 -17.49 -0.97 -13.02
CA ASP A 343 -17.46 -0.34 -14.33
C ASP A 343 -16.05 -0.31 -14.93
N LEU A 344 -15.04 -0.06 -14.09
CA LEU A 344 -13.64 0.07 -14.48
C LEU A 344 -12.70 -0.64 -13.51
N VAL A 345 -11.77 -1.42 -14.06
CA VAL A 345 -10.62 -1.96 -13.31
C VAL A 345 -9.36 -1.23 -13.75
N LEU A 346 -8.80 -0.42 -12.88
CA LEU A 346 -7.59 0.35 -13.14
C LEU A 346 -6.38 -0.35 -12.50
N LEU A 347 -5.47 -0.85 -13.33
CA LEU A 347 -4.25 -1.49 -12.87
C LEU A 347 -3.17 -0.45 -12.59
N ILE A 348 -2.52 -0.58 -11.44
CA ILE A 348 -1.34 0.19 -11.05
C ILE A 348 -0.31 -0.72 -10.39
N GLY A 349 0.86 -0.18 -10.10
CA GLY A 349 1.95 -0.96 -9.50
C GLY A 349 2.78 -1.77 -10.52
N GLY A 350 4.07 -1.89 -10.25
CA GLY A 350 5.02 -2.46 -11.21
C GLY A 350 4.83 -3.96 -11.50
N SER A 351 4.21 -4.71 -10.57
CA SER A 351 3.93 -6.13 -10.78
C SER A 351 2.68 -6.37 -11.62
N SER A 352 1.85 -5.35 -11.85
CA SER A 352 0.73 -5.39 -12.78
C SER A 352 1.13 -5.47 -14.27
N TYR A 353 2.44 -5.29 -14.59
CA TYR A 353 2.97 -5.62 -15.91
C TYR A 353 2.96 -7.13 -16.21
N ASN A 354 2.70 -7.98 -15.22
CA ASN A 354 2.69 -9.43 -15.40
C ASN A 354 1.51 -9.87 -16.28
N PRO A 355 1.75 -10.45 -17.47
CA PRO A 355 0.68 -10.81 -18.42
C PRO A 355 -0.28 -11.88 -17.88
N TYR A 356 0.15 -12.71 -16.93
CA TYR A 356 -0.73 -13.69 -16.27
C TYR A 356 -1.75 -13.01 -15.37
N ILE A 357 -1.32 -12.00 -14.61
CA ILE A 357 -2.22 -11.19 -13.77
C ILE A 357 -3.22 -10.45 -14.66
N GLN A 358 -2.75 -9.77 -15.70
CA GLN A 358 -3.60 -9.06 -16.64
C GLN A 358 -4.65 -9.99 -17.24
N THR A 359 -4.24 -11.12 -17.79
CA THR A 359 -5.16 -12.10 -18.41
C THR A 359 -6.18 -12.65 -17.40
N ALA A 360 -5.77 -12.90 -16.16
CA ALA A 360 -6.66 -13.37 -15.11
C ALA A 360 -7.74 -12.32 -14.79
N LEU A 361 -7.36 -11.04 -14.67
CA LEU A 361 -8.30 -9.94 -14.41
C LEU A 361 -9.27 -9.74 -15.59
N TYR A 362 -8.80 -9.76 -16.85
CA TYR A 362 -9.67 -9.68 -18.03
C TYR A 362 -10.72 -10.80 -18.09
N ARG A 363 -10.37 -12.01 -17.65
CA ARG A 363 -11.32 -13.12 -17.61
C ARG A 363 -12.31 -13.01 -16.45
N HIS A 364 -11.87 -12.45 -15.33
CA HIS A 364 -12.71 -12.30 -14.15
C HIS A 364 -13.73 -11.17 -14.29
N PHE A 365 -13.31 -10.04 -14.86
CA PHE A 365 -14.10 -8.84 -15.05
C PHE A 365 -14.51 -8.70 -16.52
N ASP A 366 -15.30 -9.65 -17.01
CA ASP A 366 -15.68 -9.75 -18.42
C ASP A 366 -16.67 -8.65 -18.91
N ASN A 367 -17.31 -7.95 -17.96
CA ASN A 367 -18.23 -6.85 -18.23
C ASN A 367 -17.67 -5.46 -17.87
N SER A 368 -16.44 -5.38 -17.37
CA SER A 368 -15.82 -4.13 -16.95
C SER A 368 -14.79 -3.65 -17.97
N ASP A 369 -14.61 -2.35 -18.08
CA ASP A 369 -13.46 -1.81 -18.78
C ASP A 369 -12.19 -2.08 -17.95
N ILE A 370 -11.12 -2.52 -18.60
CA ILE A 370 -9.83 -2.75 -17.93
C ILE A 370 -8.79 -1.84 -18.53
N GLU A 371 -8.26 -0.95 -17.70
CA GLU A 371 -7.25 0.01 -18.09
C GLU A 371 -5.89 -0.34 -17.50
N ILE A 372 -4.90 -0.42 -18.37
CA ILE A 372 -3.51 -0.69 -18.02
C ILE A 372 -2.66 0.48 -18.50
N PRO A 373 -2.42 1.49 -17.64
CA PRO A 373 -1.61 2.63 -18.01
C PRO A 373 -0.20 2.21 -18.47
N GLN A 374 0.36 2.95 -19.42
CA GLN A 374 1.71 2.68 -19.90
C GLN A 374 2.77 2.99 -18.82
N ASP A 375 2.45 3.85 -17.88
CA ASP A 375 3.30 4.36 -16.83
C ASP A 375 2.98 3.78 -15.45
N LEU A 376 2.65 2.49 -15.35
CA LEU A 376 2.21 1.81 -14.11
C LEU A 376 3.04 2.16 -12.86
N GLN A 377 4.34 2.41 -13.02
CA GLN A 377 5.23 2.73 -11.89
C GLN A 377 5.15 4.20 -11.44
N SER A 378 4.80 5.12 -12.33
CA SER A 378 4.71 6.56 -12.05
C SER A 378 3.27 7.09 -12.07
N HIS A 379 2.30 6.24 -12.38
CA HIS A 379 0.91 6.63 -12.57
C HIS A 379 0.32 7.34 -11.35
N VAL A 380 0.52 6.78 -10.16
CA VAL A 380 0.10 7.40 -8.89
C VAL A 380 0.81 8.72 -8.64
N SER A 381 2.12 8.81 -8.89
CA SER A 381 2.87 10.06 -8.69
C SER A 381 2.46 11.15 -9.69
N ASN A 382 2.10 10.78 -10.92
CA ASN A 382 1.55 11.71 -11.90
C ASN A 382 0.20 12.27 -11.41
N GLY A 383 -0.71 11.44 -10.93
CA GLY A 383 -1.97 11.87 -10.37
C GLY A 383 -1.80 12.74 -9.12
N THR A 384 -0.81 12.42 -8.29
CA THR A 384 -0.45 13.23 -7.11
C THR A 384 0.04 14.63 -7.52
N ALA A 385 0.85 14.71 -8.59
CA ALA A 385 1.31 15.99 -9.14
C ALA A 385 0.15 16.78 -9.76
N ILE A 386 -0.76 16.12 -10.47
CA ILE A 386 -1.99 16.73 -11.01
C ILE A 386 -2.82 17.31 -9.87
N ASN A 387 -3.03 16.56 -8.77
CA ASN A 387 -3.75 17.06 -7.60
C ASN A 387 -3.12 18.32 -7.04
N SER A 388 -1.79 18.35 -6.90
CA SER A 388 -1.06 19.54 -6.42
C SER A 388 -1.23 20.73 -7.37
N PHE A 389 -1.09 20.51 -8.66
CA PHE A 389 -1.24 21.56 -9.67
C PHE A 389 -2.66 22.15 -9.67
N MET A 390 -3.67 21.32 -9.61
CA MET A 390 -5.06 21.76 -9.59
C MET A 390 -5.41 22.54 -8.32
N ALA A 391 -5.03 22.01 -7.15
CA ALA A 391 -5.35 22.65 -5.88
C ALA A 391 -4.52 23.94 -5.65
N ASN A 392 -3.20 23.88 -5.80
CA ASN A 392 -2.30 25.00 -5.50
C ASN A 392 -2.15 25.97 -6.65
N GLY A 393 -2.19 25.49 -7.90
CA GLY A 393 -2.01 26.32 -9.09
C GLY A 393 -3.30 26.97 -9.58
N LEU A 394 -4.41 26.24 -9.58
CA LEU A 394 -5.69 26.70 -10.11
C LEU A 394 -6.75 26.96 -9.03
N GLY A 395 -6.51 26.58 -7.78
CA GLY A 395 -7.47 26.69 -6.69
C GLY A 395 -8.71 25.80 -6.88
N VAL A 396 -8.57 24.69 -7.59
CA VAL A 396 -9.66 23.77 -7.93
C VAL A 396 -9.41 22.40 -7.32
N ASP A 397 -10.35 21.93 -6.51
CA ASP A 397 -10.42 20.52 -6.11
C ASP A 397 -11.24 19.76 -7.15
N ILE A 398 -10.59 18.86 -7.92
CA ILE A 398 -11.28 18.06 -8.93
C ILE A 398 -12.17 17.02 -8.25
N ILE A 399 -11.61 16.31 -7.26
CA ILE A 399 -12.29 15.23 -6.55
C ILE A 399 -12.22 15.55 -5.07
N LYS A 400 -13.39 15.64 -4.45
CA LYS A 400 -13.49 15.77 -2.99
C LYS A 400 -13.74 14.41 -2.37
N PRO A 401 -12.86 13.94 -1.48
CA PRO A 401 -13.15 12.75 -0.71
C PRO A 401 -14.31 12.99 0.25
N ILE A 402 -15.13 11.98 0.42
CA ILE A 402 -16.24 12.00 1.37
C ILE A 402 -16.17 10.79 2.31
N VAL A 403 -16.80 10.88 3.46
CA VAL A 403 -16.92 9.79 4.42
C VAL A 403 -17.77 8.67 3.80
N SER A 404 -17.21 7.47 3.75
CA SER A 404 -17.85 6.29 3.12
C SER A 404 -18.86 5.59 4.02
N GLU A 405 -18.64 5.61 5.33
CA GLU A 405 -19.47 4.92 6.31
C GLU A 405 -19.77 5.85 7.49
N PRO A 406 -20.98 5.84 8.05
CA PRO A 406 -21.31 6.70 9.17
C PRO A 406 -20.50 6.30 10.42
N VAL A 407 -20.03 7.32 11.16
CA VAL A 407 -19.43 7.15 12.48
C VAL A 407 -20.46 7.54 13.54
N PHE A 408 -20.67 6.69 14.52
CA PHE A 408 -21.67 6.89 15.55
C PHE A 408 -21.17 6.44 16.93
N ILE A 409 -21.81 6.96 17.97
CA ILE A 409 -21.62 6.50 19.35
C ILE A 409 -22.79 5.61 19.78
N ILE A 410 -22.50 4.69 20.68
CA ILE A 410 -23.51 3.84 21.30
C ILE A 410 -23.92 4.48 22.65
N LEU A 411 -25.19 4.76 22.77
CA LEU A 411 -25.82 5.24 23.99
C LEU A 411 -26.51 4.09 24.76
N GLN A 412 -27.14 4.41 25.88
CA GLN A 412 -27.92 3.46 26.67
C GLN A 412 -28.94 2.72 25.79
N ASN A 413 -29.22 1.45 26.12
CA ASN A 413 -30.12 0.58 25.38
C ASN A 413 -29.73 0.39 23.91
N GLU A 414 -28.42 0.45 23.63
CA GLU A 414 -27.85 0.28 22.29
C GLU A 414 -28.34 1.29 21.24
N VAL A 415 -28.84 2.44 21.70
CA VAL A 415 -29.25 3.51 20.80
C VAL A 415 -28.04 4.10 20.09
N ARG A 416 -28.12 4.19 18.76
CA ARG A 416 -27.08 4.81 17.93
C ARG A 416 -27.32 6.31 17.82
N LYS A 417 -26.27 7.10 18.05
CA LYS A 417 -26.28 8.53 17.74
C LYS A 417 -25.18 8.81 16.74
N THR A 418 -25.55 9.12 15.50
CA THR A 418 -24.61 9.44 14.44
C THR A 418 -23.84 10.70 14.78
N VAL A 419 -22.53 10.63 14.69
CA VAL A 419 -21.59 11.74 14.88
C VAL A 419 -21.16 12.31 13.54
N VAL A 420 -20.76 11.43 12.61
CA VAL A 420 -20.39 11.82 11.26
C VAL A 420 -21.27 11.05 10.29
N TYR A 421 -21.92 11.76 9.40
CA TYR A 421 -22.79 11.15 8.39
C TYR A 421 -21.98 10.70 7.19
N GLU A 422 -22.42 9.60 6.58
CA GLU A 422 -21.98 9.22 5.25
C GLU A 422 -22.16 10.39 4.28
N GLY A 423 -21.19 10.60 3.37
CA GLY A 423 -21.20 11.71 2.43
C GLY A 423 -20.70 13.05 2.99
N THR A 424 -20.26 13.10 4.27
CA THR A 424 -19.60 14.29 4.83
C THR A 424 -18.27 14.52 4.08
N GLU A 425 -18.05 15.75 3.58
CA GLU A 425 -16.80 16.12 2.91
C GLU A 425 -15.59 16.04 3.86
N ILE A 426 -14.44 15.60 3.34
CA ILE A 426 -13.17 15.51 4.07
C ILE A 426 -12.23 16.58 3.51
N PRO A 427 -11.55 17.40 4.35
CA PRO A 427 -11.67 17.40 5.81
C PRO A 427 -12.99 17.99 6.29
N CYS A 428 -13.47 17.56 7.44
CA CYS A 428 -14.61 18.20 8.04
C CYS A 428 -14.21 19.10 9.23
N LYS A 429 -14.94 20.21 9.36
CA LYS A 429 -14.82 21.07 10.54
C LYS A 429 -15.30 20.33 11.80
N GLU A 430 -14.92 20.85 12.97
CA GLU A 430 -15.31 20.30 14.25
C GLU A 430 -16.83 20.09 14.33
N ILE A 431 -17.23 18.84 14.51
CA ILE A 431 -18.61 18.43 14.77
C ILE A 431 -18.80 18.37 16.28
N LEU A 432 -19.84 19.01 16.76
CA LEU A 432 -20.15 19.11 18.17
C LEU A 432 -21.40 18.29 18.50
N ILE A 433 -21.30 17.43 19.52
CA ILE A 433 -22.42 16.73 20.10
C ILE A 433 -22.53 17.15 21.55
N GLU A 434 -23.62 17.82 21.84
CA GLU A 434 -23.96 18.30 23.17
C GLU A 434 -25.08 17.44 23.79
N ASP A 435 -25.33 17.65 25.09
CA ASP A 435 -26.40 17.02 25.84
C ASP A 435 -26.32 15.51 26.07
N LEU A 436 -25.14 14.92 25.94
CA LEU A 436 -24.88 13.60 26.50
C LEU A 436 -24.79 13.72 28.02
N ARG A 437 -25.24 12.69 28.74
CA ARG A 437 -25.27 12.72 30.23
C ARG A 437 -24.91 11.33 30.79
N PRO A 438 -24.34 11.29 32.03
CA PRO A 438 -24.20 10.05 32.78
C PRO A 438 -25.56 9.38 33.02
N GLN A 439 -25.57 8.06 33.06
CA GLN A 439 -26.80 7.27 33.27
C GLN A 439 -27.34 7.36 34.71
N ARG A 440 -26.45 7.48 35.68
CA ARG A 440 -26.75 7.45 37.12
C ARG A 440 -25.85 8.42 37.86
N ASN A 441 -26.32 8.85 39.04
CA ASN A 441 -25.50 9.63 39.96
C ASN A 441 -24.37 8.76 40.53
N ASP A 442 -23.27 9.39 40.90
CA ASP A 442 -22.06 8.75 41.46
C ASP A 442 -21.42 7.73 40.50
N GLN A 443 -21.66 7.85 39.23
CA GLN A 443 -21.03 7.03 38.21
C GLN A 443 -19.55 7.37 38.07
N LYS A 444 -18.65 6.46 38.46
CA LYS A 444 -17.19 6.70 38.48
C LYS A 444 -16.52 6.56 37.12
N GLU A 445 -17.13 5.82 36.22
CA GLU A 445 -16.60 5.58 34.86
C GLU A 445 -17.73 5.65 33.84
N ILE A 446 -17.47 6.39 32.75
CA ILE A 446 -18.40 6.50 31.61
C ILE A 446 -17.60 6.00 30.39
N GLU A 447 -18.12 5.01 29.71
CA GLU A 447 -17.62 4.51 28.46
C GLU A 447 -18.48 4.99 27.30
N ILE A 448 -17.84 5.58 26.28
CA ILE A 448 -18.51 6.01 25.05
C ILE A 448 -17.89 5.20 23.90
N PRO A 449 -18.51 4.08 23.50
CA PRO A 449 -18.07 3.33 22.34
C PRO A 449 -18.32 4.14 21.07
N ILE A 450 -17.28 4.24 20.24
CA ILE A 450 -17.31 4.87 18.93
C ILE A 450 -17.21 3.77 17.90
N CYS A 451 -18.19 3.70 17.02
CA CYS A 451 -18.32 2.63 16.02
C CYS A 451 -18.40 3.23 14.61
N VAL A 452 -18.05 2.41 13.63
CA VAL A 452 -18.15 2.72 12.20
C VAL A 452 -19.05 1.69 11.55
N SER A 453 -20.01 2.12 10.72
CA SER A 453 -20.92 1.27 9.96
C SER A 453 -21.85 0.40 10.82
N THR A 454 -21.31 -0.47 11.64
CA THR A 454 -22.07 -1.41 12.49
C THR A 454 -21.66 -1.31 13.96
N LYS A 455 -22.52 -1.80 14.87
CA LYS A 455 -22.22 -1.80 16.32
C LYS A 455 -21.02 -2.66 16.68
N ASP A 456 -20.76 -3.68 15.91
CA ASP A 456 -19.68 -4.66 16.19
C ASP A 456 -18.33 -4.13 15.73
N LYS A 457 -18.33 -3.12 14.85
CA LYS A 457 -17.12 -2.47 14.36
C LYS A 457 -16.73 -1.29 15.25
N ILE A 458 -16.23 -1.61 16.45
CA ILE A 458 -15.80 -0.62 17.45
C ILE A 458 -14.44 -0.06 17.03
N LEU A 459 -14.39 1.25 16.76
CA LEU A 459 -13.18 1.97 16.44
C LEU A 459 -12.34 2.24 17.70
N THR A 460 -13.00 2.71 18.75
CA THR A 460 -12.39 2.97 20.07
C THR A 460 -13.47 3.14 21.14
N ILE A 461 -13.05 3.15 22.40
CA ILE A 461 -13.90 3.46 23.55
C ILE A 461 -13.28 4.61 24.32
N LEU A 462 -13.96 5.76 24.36
CA LEU A 462 -13.58 6.85 25.25
C LEU A 462 -14.01 6.53 26.67
N LYS A 463 -13.06 6.62 27.64
CA LYS A 463 -13.31 6.32 29.05
C LYS A 463 -13.09 7.57 29.91
N LEU A 464 -14.18 8.13 30.43
CA LEU A 464 -14.15 9.24 31.36
C LEU A 464 -14.20 8.69 32.79
N LYS A 465 -13.20 9.04 33.63
CA LYS A 465 -13.08 8.54 35.00
C LYS A 465 -13.07 9.69 36.00
N SER A 466 -13.78 9.53 37.11
CA SER A 466 -13.80 10.48 38.22
C SER A 466 -13.85 9.75 39.56
N GLU A 467 -12.97 10.11 40.47
CA GLU A 467 -13.00 9.56 41.85
C GLU A 467 -14.24 9.97 42.62
N LYS A 468 -14.69 11.19 42.37
CA LYS A 468 -15.90 11.76 43.03
C LYS A 468 -17.22 11.27 42.43
N GLY A 469 -17.15 10.62 41.25
CA GLY A 469 -18.33 10.27 40.46
C GLY A 469 -18.93 11.45 39.67
N PHE A 470 -19.72 11.11 38.66
CA PHE A 470 -20.44 12.05 37.82
C PHE A 470 -21.93 12.06 38.20
N SER A 471 -22.59 13.20 38.03
CA SER A 471 -24.05 13.36 38.26
C SER A 471 -24.80 13.24 36.93
N THR A 472 -26.05 12.78 36.99
CA THR A 472 -26.96 12.80 35.82
C THR A 472 -27.24 14.20 35.27
N THR A 473 -26.92 15.24 36.04
CA THR A 473 -27.00 16.65 35.60
C THR A 473 -25.79 17.14 34.86
N ASP A 474 -24.67 16.42 34.96
CA ASP A 474 -23.44 16.80 34.25
C ASP A 474 -23.63 16.62 32.75
N LYS A 475 -23.17 17.64 32.00
CA LYS A 475 -23.18 17.59 30.53
C LYS A 475 -21.89 17.06 30.02
N ILE A 476 -21.97 16.10 29.07
CA ILE A 476 -20.84 15.62 28.31
C ILE A 476 -20.92 16.22 26.92
N THR A 477 -19.86 16.90 26.52
CA THR A 477 -19.70 17.42 25.16
C THR A 477 -18.70 16.56 24.43
N LEU A 478 -19.07 16.05 23.25
CA LEU A 478 -18.17 15.30 22.38
C LEU A 478 -17.88 16.15 21.14
N LYS A 479 -16.61 16.35 20.86
CA LYS A 479 -16.11 17.01 19.67
C LYS A 479 -15.43 15.99 18.77
N CYS A 480 -15.66 16.09 17.47
CA CYS A 480 -15.09 15.23 16.45
C CYS A 480 -14.59 16.06 15.27
N ASN A 481 -13.43 15.75 14.76
CA ASN A 481 -12.93 16.32 13.50
C ASN A 481 -12.29 15.23 12.63
N ILE A 482 -12.30 15.45 11.32
CA ILE A 482 -11.60 14.61 10.35
C ILE A 482 -10.60 15.49 9.61
N SER A 483 -9.33 15.09 9.68
CA SER A 483 -8.22 15.82 9.05
C SER A 483 -8.12 15.55 7.54
N HIS A 484 -7.31 16.33 6.84
CA HIS A 484 -7.02 16.15 5.41
C HIS A 484 -6.48 14.76 5.06
N ASP A 485 -5.77 14.13 5.97
CA ASP A 485 -5.26 12.77 5.83
C ASP A 485 -6.23 11.69 6.30
N LYS A 486 -7.52 12.04 6.42
CA LYS A 486 -8.65 11.15 6.76
C LYS A 486 -8.58 10.53 8.16
N LEU A 487 -7.79 11.09 9.05
CA LEU A 487 -7.77 10.63 10.43
C LEU A 487 -8.86 11.34 11.25
N ILE A 488 -9.61 10.57 12.02
CA ILE A 488 -10.64 11.06 12.92
C ILE A 488 -10.09 11.18 14.34
N THR A 489 -10.41 12.26 15.02
CA THR A 489 -10.05 12.49 16.41
C THR A 489 -11.29 12.88 17.19
N PHE A 490 -11.45 12.29 18.38
CA PHE A 490 -12.54 12.63 19.31
C PHE A 490 -11.97 13.25 20.55
N ARG A 491 -12.69 14.26 21.07
CA ARG A 491 -12.44 14.88 22.36
C ARG A 491 -13.72 14.92 23.16
N ALA A 492 -13.71 14.38 24.37
CA ALA A 492 -14.85 14.40 25.27
C ALA A 492 -14.57 15.30 26.47
N PHE A 493 -15.53 16.12 26.83
CA PHE A 493 -15.47 17.08 27.93
C PHE A 493 -16.59 16.82 28.91
N ILE A 494 -16.29 16.79 30.20
CA ILE A 494 -17.23 16.74 31.27
C ILE A 494 -16.66 17.48 32.49
N GLN A 495 -17.36 18.47 33.03
CA GLN A 495 -16.82 19.33 34.09
C GLN A 495 -15.44 19.93 33.69
N ASN A 496 -14.40 19.60 34.44
CA ASN A 496 -13.00 20.04 34.18
C ASN A 496 -12.15 18.92 33.55
N LEU A 497 -12.75 17.80 33.14
CA LEU A 497 -12.08 16.68 32.55
C LEU A 497 -12.16 16.77 31.01
N GLU A 498 -11.03 16.64 30.36
CA GLU A 498 -10.90 16.48 28.91
C GLU A 498 -10.15 15.19 28.60
N ILE A 499 -10.70 14.39 27.68
CA ILE A 499 -10.03 13.19 27.16
C ILE A 499 -10.10 13.25 25.64
N SER A 500 -8.99 12.92 25.00
CA SER A 500 -8.90 12.80 23.54
C SER A 500 -8.48 11.40 23.12
N THR A 501 -8.90 10.98 21.96
CA THR A 501 -8.31 9.81 21.29
C THR A 501 -7.02 10.20 20.60
N GLU A 502 -6.13 9.21 20.40
CA GLU A 502 -5.17 9.32 19.31
C GLU A 502 -5.90 9.42 17.97
N PRO A 503 -5.26 9.98 16.93
CA PRO A 503 -5.84 9.96 15.59
C PRO A 503 -6.09 8.52 15.14
N LEU A 504 -7.28 8.25 14.58
CA LEU A 504 -7.74 6.93 14.15
C LEU A 504 -8.07 6.95 12.67
N ASN A 505 -7.80 5.86 11.96
CA ASN A 505 -8.27 5.71 10.58
C ASN A 505 -9.58 4.90 10.56
N PRO A 506 -10.76 5.53 10.44
CA PRO A 506 -12.02 4.82 10.43
C PRO A 506 -12.31 4.05 9.15
N PHE A 507 -11.48 4.27 8.11
CA PHE A 507 -11.72 3.76 6.76
C PHE A 507 -10.79 2.59 6.39
N ALA A 508 -9.85 2.22 7.25
CA ALA A 508 -8.87 1.17 6.98
C ALA A 508 -9.34 -0.26 7.33
N ASN A 509 -10.47 -0.41 8.03
CA ASN A 509 -10.95 -1.71 8.54
C ASN A 509 -12.19 -2.20 7.83
#